data_2f0969e4f7df4fb1834a6e79c6b3365f
#
_entry.id   2f0969e4f7df4fb1834a6e79c6b3365f
#
_cell.length_a   1.000
_cell.length_b   1.000
_cell.length_c   1.000
_cell.angle_alpha   90.00
_cell.angle_beta   90.00
_cell.angle_gamma   90.00
#
_symmetry.space_group_name_H-M   'P 1'
#
loop_
_entity.id
_entity.type
_entity.pdbx_description
1 polymer ?
#
loop_
_entity_poly.entity_id
_entity_poly.type
_entity_poly.pdbx_seq_one_letter_code
_entity_poly.pdbx_strand_id
1 'polypeptide(L)'
;MLRLFRVASIPARPAPPCCNEGGLRLEIPADDVINTFSQAGSYMGYSVNIENVQAAAQRLNGVVKRTTVVSSEDLNRIAGREVLLKCENLQHVGAFKFRGASNAVILLGDAADSGVCTHSSGNHAQAIALAAKQRGVPAYIVMPKTAPRVKVMGVKSHGAEITFCEPNLAARESTAAEIVERTGAALIHPYDNPDVIAGQGTASMELFEQGGSLDAVIAPIGGGGLMSGTCITTRALFPNTRIFGAEPEGADDAARSLEAGELLPQTSPDTICDGLLTSMGEHTWPIIRDHLEKIFTVSDEEVVEAMRLILKHLGMVVEPSGAASLAAVLGPEFKALDNIDRVGVILSGGNVDPGLLEF
;
A
#
# COMPACT_ATOMS: atom_id res chain seq x y z
N MET A 1 14.96 -4.03 56.60
CA MET A 1 16.13 -3.23 56.19
C MET A 1 16.05 -3.00 54.67
N LEU A 2 15.42 -1.89 54.28
CA LEU A 2 15.36 -1.46 52.85
C LEU A 2 16.61 -0.62 52.53
N ARG A 3 17.39 -1.02 51.56
CA ARG A 3 18.45 -0.19 50.99
C ARG A 3 17.91 0.50 49.71
N LEU A 4 17.75 1.82 49.81
CA LEU A 4 17.50 2.74 48.71
C LEU A 4 18.78 2.87 47.87
N PHE A 5 18.69 2.53 46.56
CA PHE A 5 19.74 2.90 45.59
C PHE A 5 19.43 4.30 45.06
N ARG A 6 20.34 5.23 45.29
CA ARG A 6 20.37 6.56 44.67
C ARG A 6 20.80 6.40 43.22
N VAL A 7 19.98 6.90 42.30
CA VAL A 7 20.34 7.07 40.88
C VAL A 7 21.14 8.36 40.78
N ALA A 8 22.38 8.23 40.31
CA ALA A 8 23.26 9.38 40.04
C ALA A 8 22.83 10.02 38.69
N SER A 9 22.64 11.34 38.73
CA SER A 9 22.34 12.18 37.55
C SER A 9 23.59 12.30 36.66
N ILE A 10 23.45 11.93 35.38
CA ILE A 10 24.47 12.15 34.35
C ILE A 10 24.28 13.57 33.80
N PRO A 11 25.34 14.40 33.71
CA PRO A 11 25.21 15.73 33.13
C PRO A 11 25.04 15.68 31.59
N ALA A 12 24.14 16.52 31.10
CA ALA A 12 23.88 16.69 29.66
C ALA A 12 25.14 17.24 28.95
N ARG A 13 25.49 16.62 27.82
CA ARG A 13 26.51 17.15 26.90
C ARG A 13 25.94 18.33 26.11
N PRO A 14 26.73 19.38 25.84
CA PRO A 14 26.31 20.52 25.03
C PRO A 14 26.17 20.10 23.57
N ALA A 15 25.15 20.66 22.87
CA ALA A 15 24.91 20.49 21.45
C ALA A 15 26.06 21.07 20.60
N PRO A 16 26.38 20.46 19.46
CA PRO A 16 27.35 21.02 18.51
C PRO A 16 26.79 22.26 17.80
N PRO A 17 27.66 23.20 17.37
CA PRO A 17 27.24 24.45 16.74
C PRO A 17 26.63 24.23 15.36
N CYS A 18 25.59 25.00 15.07
CA CYS A 18 24.91 25.09 13.78
C CYS A 18 25.91 25.44 12.67
N CYS A 19 26.00 24.58 11.65
CA CYS A 19 26.65 24.90 10.39
C CYS A 19 25.72 25.67 9.47
N ASN A 20 26.29 26.65 8.81
CA ASN A 20 25.79 27.68 7.90
C ASN A 20 24.73 27.22 6.88
N GLU A 21 23.75 28.11 6.74
CA GLU A 21 22.81 28.20 5.63
C GLU A 21 23.55 28.41 4.30
N GLY A 22 23.27 27.54 3.33
CA GLY A 22 23.78 27.65 1.95
C GLY A 22 23.15 26.62 1.02
N GLY A 23 21.90 26.19 1.29
CA GLY A 23 21.14 25.33 0.39
C GLY A 23 20.24 26.18 -0.51
N LEU A 24 20.48 26.18 -1.83
CA LEU A 24 19.55 26.68 -2.85
C LEU A 24 18.20 25.94 -2.66
N ARG A 25 17.22 26.61 -2.07
CA ARG A 25 15.81 26.24 -2.21
C ARG A 25 15.41 26.59 -3.64
N LEU A 26 15.28 25.60 -4.49
CA LEU A 26 14.45 25.71 -5.67
C LEU A 26 12.99 25.74 -5.18
N GLU A 27 12.48 26.93 -4.87
CA GLU A 27 11.05 27.17 -4.77
C GLU A 27 10.50 27.15 -6.20
N ILE A 28 9.88 26.04 -6.56
CA ILE A 28 9.03 25.99 -7.76
C ILE A 28 7.75 26.74 -7.36
N PRO A 29 7.41 27.86 -8.02
CA PRO A 29 6.19 28.60 -7.73
C PRO A 29 4.97 27.70 -7.95
N ALA A 30 4.03 27.70 -7.03
CA ALA A 30 2.81 26.88 -7.10
C ALA A 30 1.99 27.13 -8.39
N ASP A 31 2.15 28.31 -8.99
CA ASP A 31 1.45 28.72 -10.23
C ASP A 31 2.04 28.08 -11.50
N ASP A 32 3.32 27.71 -11.52
CA ASP A 32 3.94 27.04 -12.68
C ASP A 32 3.61 25.55 -12.75
N VAL A 33 3.22 24.94 -11.65
CA VAL A 33 2.77 23.53 -11.61
C VAL A 33 1.38 23.38 -12.25
N ILE A 34 0.53 24.40 -12.15
CA ILE A 34 -0.86 24.36 -12.65
C ILE A 34 -0.95 24.54 -14.17
N ASN A 35 -0.02 25.27 -14.79
CA ASN A 35 -0.08 25.58 -16.21
C ASN A 35 0.56 24.55 -17.16
N THR A 36 1.32 23.59 -16.64
CA THR A 36 1.92 22.50 -17.45
C THR A 36 0.93 21.35 -17.74
N PHE A 37 -0.23 21.34 -17.13
CA PHE A 37 -1.21 20.25 -17.16
C PHE A 37 -2.20 20.25 -18.34
N SER A 38 -2.14 21.23 -19.25
CA SER A 38 -3.15 21.38 -20.32
C SER A 38 -2.88 20.57 -21.59
N GLN A 39 -1.84 19.76 -21.67
CA GLN A 39 -1.48 18.95 -22.84
C GLN A 39 -1.17 17.46 -22.54
N ALA A 40 -1.67 16.89 -21.45
CA ALA A 40 -1.61 15.45 -21.26
C ALA A 40 -2.65 14.78 -22.17
N GLY A 41 -2.17 13.97 -23.11
CA GLY A 41 -2.97 13.27 -24.12
C GLY A 41 -4.13 12.48 -23.51
N SER A 42 -5.16 12.27 -24.34
CA SER A 42 -6.36 11.48 -24.03
C SER A 42 -5.98 10.14 -23.41
N TYR A 43 -6.16 10.03 -22.09
CA TYR A 43 -5.98 8.78 -21.38
C TYR A 43 -6.97 7.74 -21.93
N MET A 44 -6.47 6.58 -22.33
CA MET A 44 -7.26 5.41 -22.64
C MET A 44 -8.28 5.19 -21.51
N GLY A 45 -9.56 4.95 -21.84
CA GLY A 45 -10.72 5.03 -20.97
C GLY A 45 -10.71 4.14 -19.71
N TYR A 46 -9.74 4.33 -18.81
CA TYR A 46 -9.75 3.72 -17.50
C TYR A 46 -10.85 4.34 -16.63
N SER A 47 -11.32 3.56 -15.66
CA SER A 47 -12.33 4.02 -14.68
C SER A 47 -11.80 5.03 -13.66
N VAL A 48 -10.48 5.29 -13.64
CA VAL A 48 -9.79 6.20 -12.73
C VAL A 48 -8.65 6.92 -13.47
N ASN A 49 -8.44 8.20 -13.12
CA ASN A 49 -7.42 9.06 -13.71
C ASN A 49 -6.70 9.89 -12.61
N ILE A 50 -5.77 10.77 -13.00
CA ILE A 50 -4.99 11.57 -12.05
C ILE A 50 -5.86 12.58 -11.29
N GLU A 51 -6.89 13.14 -11.91
CA GLU A 51 -7.80 14.06 -11.26
C GLU A 51 -8.54 13.38 -10.11
N ASN A 52 -8.89 12.10 -10.25
CA ASN A 52 -9.47 11.30 -9.18
C ASN A 52 -8.49 11.12 -8.02
N VAL A 53 -7.19 10.87 -8.29
CA VAL A 53 -6.15 10.73 -7.26
C VAL A 53 -5.91 12.06 -6.54
N GLN A 54 -5.83 13.17 -7.28
CA GLN A 54 -5.66 14.50 -6.71
C GLN A 54 -6.86 14.92 -5.83
N ALA A 55 -8.07 14.64 -6.28
CA ALA A 55 -9.29 14.86 -5.50
C ALA A 55 -9.31 13.97 -4.24
N ALA A 56 -8.82 12.71 -4.36
CA ALA A 56 -8.67 11.83 -3.20
C ALA A 56 -7.63 12.39 -2.21
N ALA A 57 -6.49 12.90 -2.68
CA ALA A 57 -5.48 13.51 -1.81
C ALA A 57 -6.04 14.71 -1.03
N GLN A 58 -6.82 15.56 -1.68
CA GLN A 58 -7.50 16.69 -1.01
C GLN A 58 -8.50 16.20 0.05
N ARG A 59 -9.32 15.21 -0.29
CA ARG A 59 -10.35 14.62 0.59
C ARG A 59 -9.76 13.92 1.79
N LEU A 60 -8.61 13.27 1.61
CA LEU A 60 -7.93 12.50 2.64
C LEU A 60 -7.03 13.37 3.54
N ASN A 61 -6.85 14.65 3.24
CA ASN A 61 -6.08 15.57 4.08
C ASN A 61 -6.69 15.64 5.50
N GLY A 62 -5.87 15.35 6.51
CA GLY A 62 -6.29 15.27 7.90
C GLY A 62 -7.05 13.99 8.28
N VAL A 63 -7.37 13.09 7.31
CA VAL A 63 -8.01 11.80 7.54
C VAL A 63 -6.98 10.68 7.63
N VAL A 64 -6.04 10.64 6.70
CA VAL A 64 -4.95 9.67 6.67
C VAL A 64 -3.65 10.28 7.18
N LYS A 65 -2.72 9.43 7.62
CA LYS A 65 -1.37 9.91 7.93
C LYS A 65 -0.61 10.17 6.62
N ARG A 66 0.05 11.32 6.54
CA ARG A 66 1.11 11.52 5.56
C ARG A 66 2.33 10.73 6.05
N THR A 67 2.46 9.48 5.60
CA THR A 67 3.53 8.59 6.04
C THR A 67 4.88 9.09 5.55
N THR A 68 5.94 8.77 6.30
CA THR A 68 7.29 9.21 5.95
C THR A 68 7.86 8.44 4.76
N VAL A 69 8.78 9.09 4.04
CA VAL A 69 9.74 8.42 3.15
C VAL A 69 11.08 8.40 3.87
N VAL A 70 11.70 7.24 3.92
CA VAL A 70 13.01 7.03 4.56
C VAL A 70 13.99 6.38 3.60
N SER A 71 15.27 6.59 3.85
CA SER A 71 16.38 5.92 3.18
C SER A 71 17.41 5.48 4.22
N SER A 72 18.21 4.49 3.91
CA SER A 72 19.29 3.99 4.77
C SER A 72 20.55 3.74 3.93
N GLU A 73 21.68 4.30 4.35
CA GLU A 73 22.96 4.10 3.67
C GLU A 73 23.34 2.62 3.57
N ASP A 74 23.02 1.83 4.59
CA ASP A 74 23.29 0.40 4.57
C ASP A 74 22.42 -0.34 3.54
N LEU A 75 21.11 -0.03 3.48
CA LEU A 75 20.23 -0.60 2.46
C LEU A 75 20.63 -0.16 1.06
N ASN A 76 21.01 1.11 0.87
CA ASN A 76 21.49 1.63 -0.40
C ASN A 76 22.74 0.89 -0.88
N ARG A 77 23.67 0.61 0.05
CA ARG A 77 24.88 -0.17 -0.27
C ARG A 77 24.56 -1.60 -0.69
N ILE A 78 23.59 -2.26 -0.01
CA ILE A 78 23.14 -3.62 -0.34
C ILE A 78 22.42 -3.63 -1.70
N ALA A 79 21.58 -2.63 -1.97
CA ALA A 79 20.85 -2.49 -3.21
C ALA A 79 21.72 -2.04 -4.39
N GLY A 80 22.86 -1.39 -4.12
CA GLY A 80 23.73 -0.78 -5.14
C GLY A 80 23.16 0.53 -5.73
N ARG A 81 22.17 1.14 -5.09
CA ARG A 81 21.47 2.36 -5.52
C ARG A 81 20.74 3.03 -4.37
N GLU A 82 20.30 4.27 -4.53
CA GLU A 82 19.47 4.94 -3.53
C GLU A 82 18.05 4.35 -3.50
N VAL A 83 17.63 3.87 -2.33
CA VAL A 83 16.30 3.30 -2.09
C VAL A 83 15.52 4.23 -1.17
N LEU A 84 14.40 4.73 -1.65
CA LEU A 84 13.46 5.55 -0.89
C LEU A 84 12.22 4.73 -0.54
N LEU A 85 12.02 4.49 0.74
CA LEU A 85 10.98 3.61 1.25
C LEU A 85 9.78 4.43 1.73
N LYS A 86 8.64 4.32 1.06
CA LYS A 86 7.35 4.89 1.49
C LYS A 86 6.72 3.98 2.54
N CYS A 87 6.65 4.44 3.79
CA CYS A 87 6.35 3.62 4.96
C CYS A 87 4.84 3.52 5.22
N GLU A 88 4.08 2.83 4.36
CA GLU A 88 2.64 2.60 4.57
C GLU A 88 2.34 1.61 5.71
N ASN A 89 3.34 0.88 6.20
CA ASN A 89 3.26 0.14 7.46
C ASN A 89 3.00 1.04 8.69
N LEU A 90 3.26 2.34 8.59
CA LEU A 90 2.98 3.33 9.64
C LEU A 90 1.62 4.03 9.49
N GLN A 91 0.86 3.73 8.43
CA GLN A 91 -0.48 4.27 8.20
C GLN A 91 -1.45 3.82 9.31
N HIS A 92 -2.62 4.44 9.41
CA HIS A 92 -3.71 3.92 10.23
C HIS A 92 -4.00 2.47 9.86
N VAL A 93 -4.38 1.66 10.81
CA VAL A 93 -4.53 0.20 10.74
C VAL A 93 -3.28 -0.54 10.23
N GLY A 94 -2.11 0.11 10.24
CA GLY A 94 -0.84 -0.51 9.86
C GLY A 94 -0.69 -0.83 8.36
N ALA A 95 -1.48 -0.24 7.45
CA ALA A 95 -1.40 -0.54 6.02
C ALA A 95 -2.01 0.56 5.14
N PHE A 96 -1.52 0.67 3.90
CA PHE A 96 -1.99 1.60 2.86
C PHE A 96 -3.51 1.56 2.61
N LYS A 97 -4.12 0.42 2.88
CA LYS A 97 -5.55 0.14 2.63
C LYS A 97 -6.47 1.20 3.22
N PHE A 98 -6.05 1.88 4.27
CA PHE A 98 -6.86 2.92 4.89
C PHE A 98 -7.08 4.14 3.96
N ARG A 99 -6.18 4.41 3.03
CA ARG A 99 -6.32 5.48 2.05
C ARG A 99 -7.52 5.25 1.13
N GLY A 100 -7.55 4.12 0.43
CA GLY A 100 -8.63 3.77 -0.48
C GLY A 100 -9.95 3.52 0.25
N ALA A 101 -9.92 2.85 1.41
CA ALA A 101 -11.10 2.62 2.24
C ALA A 101 -11.76 3.95 2.67
N SER A 102 -10.97 4.88 3.20
CA SER A 102 -11.47 6.21 3.62
C SER A 102 -11.99 7.02 2.45
N ASN A 103 -11.27 7.01 1.30
CA ASN A 103 -11.71 7.71 0.11
C ASN A 103 -13.07 7.21 -0.38
N ALA A 104 -13.23 5.89 -0.51
CA ALA A 104 -14.48 5.29 -0.95
C ALA A 104 -15.64 5.56 0.03
N VAL A 105 -15.41 5.38 1.34
CA VAL A 105 -16.46 5.64 2.37
C VAL A 105 -16.90 7.10 2.38
N ILE A 106 -15.97 8.05 2.22
CA ILE A 106 -16.30 9.48 2.18
C ILE A 106 -17.11 9.83 0.92
N LEU A 107 -16.73 9.26 -0.24
CA LEU A 107 -17.41 9.53 -1.52
C LEU A 107 -18.84 9.00 -1.58
N LEU A 108 -19.18 7.96 -0.82
CA LEU A 108 -20.54 7.46 -0.75
C LEU A 108 -21.53 8.51 -0.23
N GLY A 109 -21.09 9.52 0.53
CA GLY A 109 -22.01 10.51 1.09
C GLY A 109 -23.16 9.83 1.85
N ASP A 110 -24.39 10.24 1.59
CA ASP A 110 -25.60 9.68 2.24
C ASP A 110 -25.87 8.21 1.87
N ALA A 111 -25.29 7.72 0.77
CA ALA A 111 -25.39 6.30 0.42
C ALA A 111 -24.66 5.37 1.42
N ALA A 112 -23.83 5.92 2.30
CA ALA A 112 -23.20 5.16 3.39
C ALA A 112 -24.09 5.05 4.65
N ASP A 113 -25.23 5.71 4.74
CA ASP A 113 -26.03 5.76 5.98
C ASP A 113 -26.57 4.38 6.41
N SER A 114 -26.86 3.51 5.44
CA SER A 114 -27.20 2.09 5.71
C SER A 114 -25.99 1.23 6.09
N GLY A 115 -24.80 1.82 6.08
CA GLY A 115 -23.53 1.16 6.35
C GLY A 115 -22.73 0.80 5.10
N VAL A 116 -21.56 0.22 5.33
CA VAL A 116 -20.68 -0.29 4.28
C VAL A 116 -20.38 -1.76 4.49
N CYS A 117 -20.25 -2.51 3.40
CA CYS A 117 -19.94 -3.93 3.41
C CYS A 117 -18.67 -4.22 2.63
N THR A 118 -17.88 -5.17 3.08
CA THR A 118 -16.74 -5.72 2.31
C THR A 118 -16.48 -7.17 2.68
N HIS A 119 -15.85 -7.92 1.77
CA HIS A 119 -15.33 -9.26 2.01
C HIS A 119 -13.80 -9.24 2.05
N SER A 120 -13.24 -9.26 3.25
CA SER A 120 -11.78 -9.29 3.44
C SER A 120 -11.45 -9.78 4.85
N SER A 121 -10.37 -10.54 4.98
CA SER A 121 -9.87 -11.00 6.29
C SER A 121 -8.64 -10.24 6.78
N GLY A 122 -8.13 -9.29 5.99
CA GLY A 122 -6.85 -8.62 6.26
C GLY A 122 -6.98 -7.10 6.45
N ASN A 123 -5.99 -6.40 5.91
CA ASN A 123 -5.81 -4.96 6.05
C ASN A 123 -7.01 -4.14 5.55
N HIS A 124 -7.69 -4.60 4.48
CA HIS A 124 -8.87 -3.89 3.96
C HIS A 124 -10.07 -3.97 4.91
N ALA A 125 -10.29 -5.12 5.53
CA ALA A 125 -11.36 -5.28 6.52
C ALA A 125 -11.21 -4.29 7.69
N GLN A 126 -10.00 -4.18 8.24
CA GLN A 126 -9.71 -3.22 9.32
C GLN A 126 -9.84 -1.77 8.83
N ALA A 127 -9.41 -1.50 7.59
CA ALA A 127 -9.47 -0.17 7.00
C ALA A 127 -10.93 0.30 6.81
N ILE A 128 -11.81 -0.56 6.27
CA ILE A 128 -13.25 -0.27 6.14
C ILE A 128 -13.90 -0.10 7.51
N ALA A 129 -13.60 -0.98 8.47
CA ALA A 129 -14.15 -0.90 9.82
C ALA A 129 -13.78 0.44 10.51
N LEU A 130 -12.51 0.89 10.38
CA LEU A 130 -12.10 2.18 10.93
C LEU A 130 -12.71 3.36 10.18
N ALA A 131 -12.74 3.33 8.84
CA ALA A 131 -13.32 4.41 8.03
C ALA A 131 -14.83 4.58 8.31
N ALA A 132 -15.58 3.48 8.41
CA ALA A 132 -16.98 3.49 8.79
C ALA A 132 -17.20 4.06 10.22
N LYS A 133 -16.34 3.63 11.17
CA LYS A 133 -16.38 4.17 12.54
C LYS A 133 -16.15 5.68 12.57
N GLN A 134 -15.20 6.19 11.80
CA GLN A 134 -14.93 7.63 11.71
C GLN A 134 -16.09 8.41 11.08
N ARG A 135 -16.77 7.78 10.12
CA ARG A 135 -17.99 8.33 9.50
C ARG A 135 -19.22 8.24 10.43
N GLY A 136 -19.20 7.33 11.41
CA GLY A 136 -20.34 7.06 12.30
C GLY A 136 -21.42 6.16 11.67
N VAL A 137 -21.06 5.30 10.72
CA VAL A 137 -21.97 4.37 10.03
C VAL A 137 -21.62 2.91 10.34
N PRO A 138 -22.57 1.96 10.19
CA PRO A 138 -22.30 0.55 10.37
C PRO A 138 -21.27 0.00 9.39
N ALA A 139 -20.46 -0.96 9.83
CA ALA A 139 -19.55 -1.73 8.97
C ALA A 139 -19.87 -3.22 9.08
N TYR A 140 -20.12 -3.86 7.95
CA TYR A 140 -20.38 -5.28 7.80
C TYR A 140 -19.21 -5.96 7.10
N ILE A 141 -18.51 -6.83 7.80
CA ILE A 141 -17.29 -7.46 7.30
C ILE A 141 -17.49 -8.96 7.14
N VAL A 142 -17.37 -9.46 5.92
CA VAL A 142 -17.40 -10.90 5.63
C VAL A 142 -15.98 -11.45 5.73
N MET A 143 -15.77 -12.44 6.60
CA MET A 143 -14.48 -13.08 6.85
C MET A 143 -14.61 -14.59 6.72
N PRO A 144 -13.60 -15.30 6.18
CA PRO A 144 -13.60 -16.76 6.19
C PRO A 144 -13.50 -17.29 7.64
N LYS A 145 -14.12 -18.43 7.92
CA LYS A 145 -14.04 -19.10 9.23
C LYS A 145 -12.61 -19.42 9.66
N THR A 146 -11.70 -19.53 8.69
CA THR A 146 -10.26 -19.78 8.90
C THR A 146 -9.45 -18.51 9.16
N ALA A 147 -10.09 -17.33 9.23
CA ALA A 147 -9.38 -16.07 9.46
C ALA A 147 -8.60 -16.10 10.80
N PRO A 148 -7.34 -15.65 10.83
CA PRO A 148 -6.55 -15.61 12.06
C PRO A 148 -7.24 -14.77 13.14
N ARG A 149 -7.21 -15.26 14.39
CA ARG A 149 -7.88 -14.59 15.53
C ARG A 149 -7.42 -13.14 15.70
N VAL A 150 -6.14 -12.86 15.48
CA VAL A 150 -5.58 -11.51 15.59
C VAL A 150 -6.24 -10.55 14.59
N LYS A 151 -6.49 -10.99 13.36
CA LYS A 151 -7.17 -10.18 12.33
C LYS A 151 -8.65 -9.95 12.66
N VAL A 152 -9.34 -11.00 13.15
CA VAL A 152 -10.72 -10.87 13.63
C VAL A 152 -10.83 -9.87 14.79
N MET A 153 -9.90 -9.93 15.74
CA MET A 153 -9.85 -8.98 16.87
C MET A 153 -9.57 -7.55 16.40
N GLY A 154 -8.68 -7.37 15.43
CA GLY A 154 -8.41 -6.06 14.81
C GLY A 154 -9.68 -5.43 14.22
N VAL A 155 -10.44 -6.18 13.43
CA VAL A 155 -11.73 -5.71 12.88
C VAL A 155 -12.74 -5.38 13.98
N LYS A 156 -12.91 -6.26 14.97
CA LYS A 156 -13.84 -6.05 16.11
C LYS A 156 -13.49 -4.81 16.94
N SER A 157 -12.21 -4.47 17.07
CA SER A 157 -11.77 -3.29 17.84
C SER A 157 -12.28 -1.97 17.26
N HIS A 158 -12.65 -1.97 15.98
CA HIS A 158 -13.25 -0.81 15.32
C HIS A 158 -14.79 -0.82 15.36
N GLY A 159 -15.42 -1.84 15.98
CA GLY A 159 -16.87 -1.90 16.16
C GLY A 159 -17.65 -2.48 14.97
N ALA A 160 -16.98 -3.12 14.04
CA ALA A 160 -17.62 -3.74 12.88
C ALA A 160 -18.36 -5.05 13.25
N GLU A 161 -19.47 -5.32 12.57
CA GLU A 161 -20.18 -6.59 12.58
C GLU A 161 -19.48 -7.58 11.64
N ILE A 162 -19.14 -8.77 12.15
CA ILE A 162 -18.45 -9.80 11.36
C ILE A 162 -19.40 -10.94 11.09
N THR A 163 -19.55 -11.29 9.81
CA THR A 163 -20.22 -12.50 9.34
C THR A 163 -19.17 -13.48 8.80
N PHE A 164 -19.16 -14.70 9.33
CA PHE A 164 -18.23 -15.73 8.87
C PHE A 164 -18.81 -16.55 7.72
N CYS A 165 -17.96 -16.86 6.71
CA CYS A 165 -18.32 -17.67 5.56
C CYS A 165 -17.30 -18.80 5.33
N GLU A 166 -17.56 -19.67 4.36
CA GLU A 166 -16.60 -20.69 3.92
C GLU A 166 -15.37 -20.04 3.26
N PRO A 167 -14.18 -20.66 3.35
CA PRO A 167 -12.91 -20.07 2.92
C PRO A 167 -12.68 -20.14 1.39
N ASN A 168 -13.66 -19.70 0.61
CA ASN A 168 -13.56 -19.56 -0.84
C ASN A 168 -14.17 -18.25 -1.33
N LEU A 169 -13.84 -17.81 -2.54
CA LEU A 169 -14.25 -16.53 -3.09
C LEU A 169 -15.77 -16.46 -3.26
N ALA A 170 -16.39 -17.49 -3.83
CA ALA A 170 -17.85 -17.53 -4.07
C ALA A 170 -18.65 -17.36 -2.79
N ALA A 171 -18.24 -18.02 -1.68
CA ALA A 171 -18.91 -17.87 -0.39
C ALA A 171 -18.72 -16.47 0.21
N ARG A 172 -17.57 -15.83 0.00
CA ARG A 172 -17.34 -14.44 0.44
C ARG A 172 -18.25 -13.48 -0.31
N GLU A 173 -18.36 -13.62 -1.62
CA GLU A 173 -19.16 -12.76 -2.48
C GLU A 173 -20.65 -12.95 -2.22
N SER A 174 -21.14 -14.20 -2.17
CA SER A 174 -22.55 -14.47 -1.89
C SER A 174 -22.98 -13.98 -0.51
N THR A 175 -22.15 -14.20 0.53
CA THR A 175 -22.46 -13.70 1.87
C THR A 175 -22.46 -12.17 1.92
N ALA A 176 -21.55 -11.51 1.20
CA ALA A 176 -21.55 -10.05 1.10
C ALA A 176 -22.81 -9.53 0.38
N ALA A 177 -23.23 -10.18 -0.71
CA ALA A 177 -24.45 -9.84 -1.44
C ALA A 177 -25.71 -9.98 -0.56
N GLU A 178 -25.83 -11.07 0.22
CA GLU A 178 -26.93 -11.27 1.17
C GLU A 178 -26.99 -10.15 2.24
N ILE A 179 -25.82 -9.71 2.74
CA ILE A 179 -25.76 -8.61 3.70
C ILE A 179 -26.21 -7.30 3.05
N VAL A 180 -25.73 -7.00 1.85
CA VAL A 180 -26.10 -5.80 1.08
C VAL A 180 -27.60 -5.79 0.83
N GLU A 181 -28.20 -6.90 0.39
CA GLU A 181 -29.64 -7.02 0.16
C GLU A 181 -30.44 -6.78 1.45
N ARG A 182 -30.01 -7.36 2.56
CA ARG A 182 -30.68 -7.26 3.85
C ARG A 182 -30.57 -5.87 4.50
N THR A 183 -29.44 -5.20 4.35
CA THR A 183 -29.12 -3.99 5.12
C THR A 183 -29.20 -2.71 4.28
N GLY A 184 -29.11 -2.81 2.95
CA GLY A 184 -28.90 -1.68 2.06
C GLY A 184 -27.48 -1.08 2.12
N ALA A 185 -26.53 -1.75 2.78
CA ALA A 185 -25.14 -1.28 2.89
C ALA A 185 -24.46 -1.23 1.54
N ALA A 186 -23.59 -0.23 1.33
CA ALA A 186 -22.79 -0.10 0.11
C ALA A 186 -21.63 -1.10 0.11
N LEU A 187 -21.51 -1.90 -0.95
CA LEU A 187 -20.36 -2.81 -1.12
C LEU A 187 -19.13 -2.03 -1.56
N ILE A 188 -18.02 -2.16 -0.83
CA ILE A 188 -16.72 -1.61 -1.21
C ILE A 188 -15.76 -2.75 -1.49
N HIS A 189 -15.42 -2.93 -2.78
CA HIS A 189 -14.48 -3.96 -3.20
C HIS A 189 -13.05 -3.64 -2.72
N PRO A 190 -12.24 -4.61 -2.26
CA PRO A 190 -10.95 -4.36 -1.60
C PRO A 190 -9.85 -3.78 -2.49
N TYR A 191 -10.01 -3.78 -3.81
CA TYR A 191 -9.03 -3.25 -4.77
C TYR A 191 -9.64 -2.89 -6.13
N ASP A 192 -10.64 -3.65 -6.62
CA ASP A 192 -11.24 -3.45 -7.94
C ASP A 192 -12.42 -2.46 -7.86
N ASN A 193 -12.11 -1.25 -7.44
CA ASN A 193 -13.04 -0.15 -7.26
C ASN A 193 -12.32 1.17 -7.54
N PRO A 194 -12.83 2.03 -8.46
CA PRO A 194 -12.17 3.27 -8.87
C PRO A 194 -11.85 4.20 -7.70
N ASP A 195 -12.74 4.33 -6.72
CA ASP A 195 -12.55 5.21 -5.58
C ASP A 195 -11.47 4.66 -4.63
N VAL A 196 -11.39 3.34 -4.48
CA VAL A 196 -10.33 2.66 -3.74
C VAL A 196 -8.99 2.88 -4.46
N ILE A 197 -8.92 2.65 -5.78
CA ILE A 197 -7.70 2.85 -6.59
C ILE A 197 -7.21 4.30 -6.46
N ALA A 198 -8.10 5.28 -6.62
CA ALA A 198 -7.77 6.70 -6.48
C ALA A 198 -7.17 7.04 -5.10
N GLY A 199 -7.78 6.52 -4.03
CA GLY A 199 -7.25 6.68 -2.68
C GLY A 199 -5.86 6.06 -2.50
N GLN A 200 -5.60 4.87 -3.06
CA GLN A 200 -4.30 4.20 -2.99
C GLN A 200 -3.21 4.98 -3.75
N GLY A 201 -3.55 5.61 -4.87
CA GLY A 201 -2.64 6.44 -5.66
C GLY A 201 -2.02 7.61 -4.87
N THR A 202 -2.67 8.05 -3.79
CA THR A 202 -2.13 9.11 -2.92
C THR A 202 -0.84 8.69 -2.20
N ALA A 203 -0.57 7.39 -2.03
CA ALA A 203 0.68 6.91 -1.43
C ALA A 203 1.88 7.20 -2.34
N SER A 204 1.77 6.91 -3.63
CA SER A 204 2.82 7.21 -4.61
C SER A 204 2.93 8.71 -4.87
N MET A 205 1.82 9.46 -4.86
CA MET A 205 1.87 10.92 -4.95
C MET A 205 2.72 11.53 -3.82
N GLU A 206 2.48 11.12 -2.57
CA GLU A 206 3.29 11.54 -1.43
C GLU A 206 4.75 11.05 -1.52
N LEU A 207 5.01 9.86 -2.09
CA LEU A 207 6.38 9.36 -2.31
C LEU A 207 7.16 10.32 -3.19
N PHE A 208 6.60 10.74 -4.32
CA PHE A 208 7.24 11.69 -5.22
C PHE A 208 7.38 13.09 -4.63
N GLU A 209 6.37 13.58 -3.91
CA GLU A 209 6.44 14.89 -3.22
C GLU A 209 7.56 14.93 -2.18
N GLN A 210 7.83 13.83 -1.49
CA GLN A 210 8.85 13.74 -0.43
C GLN A 210 10.22 13.33 -0.97
N GLY A 211 10.26 12.45 -1.98
CA GLY A 211 11.49 11.89 -2.54
C GLY A 211 12.03 12.66 -3.76
N GLY A 212 11.21 13.49 -4.40
CA GLY A 212 11.57 14.14 -5.67
C GLY A 212 11.52 13.18 -6.87
N SER A 213 12.31 13.47 -7.89
CA SER A 213 12.38 12.63 -9.09
C SER A 213 13.01 11.26 -8.77
N LEU A 214 12.40 10.21 -9.31
CA LEU A 214 12.85 8.82 -9.20
C LEU A 214 13.03 8.23 -10.59
N ASP A 215 14.03 7.38 -10.77
CA ASP A 215 14.25 6.65 -12.03
C ASP A 215 13.27 5.48 -12.13
N ALA A 216 12.89 4.91 -10.99
CA ALA A 216 11.94 3.81 -10.92
C ALA A 216 11.05 3.90 -9.67
N VAL A 217 9.86 3.31 -9.75
CA VAL A 217 8.98 3.03 -8.61
C VAL A 217 8.53 1.57 -8.66
N ILE A 218 8.45 0.95 -7.48
CA ILE A 218 7.99 -0.43 -7.34
C ILE A 218 7.01 -0.56 -6.19
N ALA A 219 5.94 -1.33 -6.41
CA ALA A 219 4.93 -1.66 -5.41
C ALA A 219 4.52 -3.14 -5.50
N PRO A 220 4.00 -3.74 -4.40
CA PRO A 220 3.55 -5.13 -4.45
C PRO A 220 2.19 -5.23 -5.15
N ILE A 221 1.96 -6.34 -5.83
CA ILE A 221 0.73 -6.66 -6.54
C ILE A 221 0.06 -7.87 -5.88
N GLY A 222 -1.19 -7.71 -5.49
CA GLY A 222 -2.19 -8.74 -5.29
C GLY A 222 -3.34 -8.41 -6.22
N GLY A 223 -4.49 -7.93 -5.73
CA GLY A 223 -5.59 -7.48 -6.60
C GLY A 223 -5.32 -6.22 -7.44
N GLY A 224 -4.14 -5.62 -7.35
CA GLY A 224 -3.68 -4.54 -8.24
C GLY A 224 -4.08 -3.11 -7.86
N GLY A 225 -4.92 -2.90 -6.81
CA GLY A 225 -5.44 -1.55 -6.52
C GLY A 225 -4.35 -0.51 -6.14
N LEU A 226 -3.33 -0.89 -5.36
CA LEU A 226 -2.19 -0.03 -5.03
C LEU A 226 -1.35 0.27 -6.28
N MET A 227 -1.04 -0.78 -7.04
CA MET A 227 -0.22 -0.65 -8.25
C MET A 227 -0.92 0.19 -9.31
N SER A 228 -2.23 0.01 -9.52
CA SER A 228 -3.00 0.83 -10.46
C SER A 228 -2.99 2.32 -10.08
N GLY A 229 -3.20 2.63 -8.80
CA GLY A 229 -3.07 4.01 -8.29
C GLY A 229 -1.65 4.56 -8.48
N THR A 230 -0.63 3.74 -8.27
CA THR A 230 0.78 4.09 -8.51
C THR A 230 1.06 4.35 -9.97
N CYS A 231 0.53 3.52 -10.90
CA CYS A 231 0.66 3.71 -12.34
C CYS A 231 0.06 5.04 -12.79
N ILE A 232 -1.20 5.29 -12.42
CA ILE A 232 -1.92 6.54 -12.77
C ILE A 232 -1.14 7.76 -12.30
N THR A 233 -0.70 7.77 -11.05
CA THR A 233 0.06 8.88 -10.45
C THR A 233 1.40 9.07 -11.16
N THR A 234 2.15 8.00 -11.36
CA THR A 234 3.50 8.06 -11.94
C THR A 234 3.45 8.53 -13.39
N ARG A 235 2.58 7.94 -14.20
CA ARG A 235 2.50 8.32 -15.63
C ARG A 235 2.06 9.77 -15.82
N ALA A 236 1.17 10.27 -14.96
CA ALA A 236 0.69 11.64 -15.08
C ALA A 236 1.72 12.68 -14.61
N LEU A 237 2.42 12.42 -13.50
CA LEU A 237 3.29 13.40 -12.85
C LEU A 237 4.78 13.23 -13.21
N PHE A 238 5.21 11.99 -13.48
CA PHE A 238 6.60 11.61 -13.72
C PHE A 238 6.70 10.59 -14.88
N PRO A 239 6.38 11.00 -16.12
CA PRO A 239 6.20 10.08 -17.26
C PRO A 239 7.47 9.29 -17.62
N ASN A 240 8.65 9.78 -17.25
CA ASN A 240 9.92 9.11 -17.51
C ASN A 240 10.32 8.08 -16.42
N THR A 241 9.61 8.05 -15.29
CA THR A 241 9.87 7.07 -14.22
C THR A 241 9.42 5.68 -14.67
N ARG A 242 10.30 4.69 -14.56
CA ARG A 242 9.98 3.28 -14.86
C ARG A 242 9.13 2.70 -13.74
N ILE A 243 8.14 1.87 -14.09
CA ILE A 243 7.19 1.29 -13.12
C ILE A 243 7.32 -0.21 -13.11
N PHE A 244 7.53 -0.77 -11.92
CA PHE A 244 7.73 -2.19 -11.69
C PHE A 244 6.76 -2.71 -10.64
N GLY A 245 6.41 -4.00 -10.76
CA GLY A 245 5.64 -4.74 -9.77
C GLY A 245 6.51 -5.76 -9.03
N ALA A 246 6.04 -6.19 -7.86
CA ALA A 246 6.60 -7.32 -7.13
C ALA A 246 5.47 -8.26 -6.70
N GLU A 247 5.67 -9.56 -6.92
CA GLU A 247 4.79 -10.64 -6.46
C GLU A 247 5.60 -11.75 -5.81
N PRO A 248 5.03 -12.53 -4.87
CA PRO A 248 5.66 -13.77 -4.43
C PRO A 248 5.52 -14.85 -5.52
N GLU A 249 6.53 -15.71 -5.66
CA GLU A 249 6.50 -16.85 -6.62
C GLU A 249 5.28 -17.75 -6.42
N GLY A 250 4.85 -17.93 -5.16
CA GLY A 250 3.67 -18.75 -4.83
C GLY A 250 2.32 -18.06 -5.15
N ALA A 251 2.31 -16.84 -5.69
CA ALA A 251 1.10 -16.10 -6.10
C ALA A 251 1.46 -15.10 -7.21
N ASP A 252 1.81 -15.61 -8.39
CA ASP A 252 2.45 -14.91 -9.51
C ASP A 252 1.50 -14.61 -10.69
N ASP A 253 0.19 -14.56 -10.43
CA ASP A 253 -0.82 -14.40 -11.49
C ASP A 253 -0.68 -13.09 -12.28
N ALA A 254 -0.26 -12.01 -11.68
CA ALA A 254 -0.05 -10.76 -12.40
C ALA A 254 1.19 -10.82 -13.29
N ALA A 255 2.28 -11.45 -12.85
CA ALA A 255 3.46 -11.65 -13.69
C ALA A 255 3.13 -12.53 -14.91
N ARG A 256 2.42 -13.66 -14.70
CA ARG A 256 1.96 -14.53 -15.78
C ARG A 256 0.97 -13.81 -16.72
N SER A 257 0.07 -13.00 -16.16
CA SER A 257 -0.88 -12.21 -16.96
C SER A 257 -0.16 -11.19 -17.83
N LEU A 258 0.85 -10.49 -17.29
CA LEU A 258 1.61 -9.51 -18.06
C LEU A 258 2.40 -10.15 -19.18
N GLU A 259 3.00 -11.31 -18.94
CA GLU A 259 3.72 -12.08 -19.96
C GLU A 259 2.77 -12.62 -21.07
N ALA A 260 1.60 -13.12 -20.66
CA ALA A 260 0.60 -13.64 -21.59
C ALA A 260 -0.16 -12.56 -22.37
N GLY A 261 -0.18 -11.30 -21.85
CA GLY A 261 -0.99 -10.21 -22.40
C GLY A 261 -2.49 -10.32 -22.14
N GLU A 262 -2.91 -11.26 -21.27
CA GLU A 262 -4.30 -11.50 -20.89
C GLU A 262 -4.43 -11.75 -19.38
N LEU A 263 -5.60 -11.42 -18.81
CA LEU A 263 -5.85 -11.61 -17.38
C LEU A 263 -5.99 -13.11 -17.05
N LEU A 264 -5.03 -13.62 -16.29
CA LEU A 264 -5.03 -14.99 -15.80
C LEU A 264 -5.45 -15.04 -14.32
N PRO A 265 -6.26 -16.03 -13.91
CA PRO A 265 -6.66 -16.16 -12.53
C PRO A 265 -5.53 -16.68 -11.65
N GLN A 266 -5.52 -16.27 -10.39
CA GLN A 266 -4.72 -16.90 -9.35
C GLN A 266 -5.34 -18.24 -8.96
N THR A 267 -4.51 -19.28 -9.00
CA THR A 267 -4.93 -20.65 -8.66
C THR A 267 -4.02 -21.23 -7.58
N SER A 268 -4.63 -21.60 -6.45
CA SER A 268 -3.93 -22.25 -5.33
C SER A 268 -2.69 -21.49 -4.83
N PRO A 269 -2.81 -20.24 -4.42
CA PRO A 269 -1.67 -19.46 -3.94
C PRO A 269 -1.07 -20.10 -2.69
N ASP A 270 0.27 -20.19 -2.66
CA ASP A 270 1.05 -20.78 -1.54
C ASP A 270 2.25 -19.87 -1.22
N THR A 271 2.05 -18.92 -0.31
CA THR A 271 3.07 -17.96 0.11
C THR A 271 2.73 -17.35 1.47
N ILE A 272 3.73 -16.89 2.20
CA ILE A 272 3.56 -16.10 3.44
C ILE A 272 3.01 -14.70 3.19
N CYS A 273 3.00 -14.21 1.96
CA CYS A 273 2.51 -12.89 1.57
C CYS A 273 0.98 -12.84 1.51
N ASP A 274 0.33 -13.00 2.64
CA ASP A 274 -1.12 -13.14 2.79
C ASP A 274 -1.98 -11.98 2.25
N GLY A 275 -1.41 -10.82 2.04
CA GLY A 275 -2.04 -9.66 1.38
C GLY A 275 -2.01 -9.71 -0.14
N LEU A 276 -1.31 -10.68 -0.76
CA LEU A 276 -1.07 -10.77 -2.20
C LEU A 276 -1.66 -12.05 -2.85
N LEU A 277 -2.61 -12.72 -2.19
CA LEU A 277 -3.19 -14.01 -2.62
C LEU A 277 -4.34 -13.90 -3.63
N THR A 278 -4.66 -12.70 -4.13
CA THR A 278 -5.86 -12.46 -4.93
C THR A 278 -5.51 -12.11 -6.36
N SER A 279 -6.29 -12.62 -7.33
CA SER A 279 -6.19 -12.19 -8.73
C SER A 279 -6.43 -10.68 -8.89
N MET A 280 -5.86 -10.11 -9.94
CA MET A 280 -6.22 -8.76 -10.38
C MET A 280 -7.70 -8.68 -10.78
N GLY A 281 -8.25 -7.46 -10.83
CA GLY A 281 -9.62 -7.18 -11.22
C GLY A 281 -9.75 -6.56 -12.61
N GLU A 282 -11.00 -6.35 -13.03
CA GLU A 282 -11.34 -5.78 -14.34
C GLU A 282 -10.90 -4.31 -14.49
N HIS A 283 -10.91 -3.55 -13.41
CA HIS A 283 -10.43 -2.15 -13.41
C HIS A 283 -8.92 -2.07 -13.25
N THR A 284 -8.30 -3.00 -12.51
CA THR A 284 -6.86 -2.93 -12.22
C THR A 284 -6.00 -3.50 -13.35
N TRP A 285 -6.44 -4.58 -13.99
CA TRP A 285 -5.67 -5.24 -15.04
C TRP A 285 -5.28 -4.34 -16.22
N PRO A 286 -6.20 -3.61 -16.90
CA PRO A 286 -5.81 -2.80 -18.05
C PRO A 286 -4.80 -1.71 -17.67
N ILE A 287 -4.89 -1.12 -16.47
CA ILE A 287 -3.94 -0.12 -16.01
C ILE A 287 -2.55 -0.74 -15.81
N ILE A 288 -2.49 -1.91 -15.17
CA ILE A 288 -1.23 -2.61 -14.90
C ILE A 288 -0.58 -3.07 -16.19
N ARG A 289 -1.34 -3.73 -17.07
CA ARG A 289 -0.87 -4.19 -18.39
C ARG A 289 -0.23 -3.07 -19.22
N ASP A 290 -0.86 -1.90 -19.24
CA ASP A 290 -0.47 -0.81 -20.13
C ASP A 290 0.69 0.04 -19.58
N HIS A 291 1.00 -0.07 -18.28
CA HIS A 291 1.95 0.83 -17.65
C HIS A 291 3.16 0.16 -16.98
N LEU A 292 3.08 -1.10 -16.59
CA LEU A 292 4.22 -1.78 -16.01
C LEU A 292 5.22 -2.23 -17.08
N GLU A 293 6.49 -2.05 -16.76
CA GLU A 293 7.57 -2.56 -17.58
C GLU A 293 7.84 -4.04 -17.30
N LYS A 294 7.82 -4.42 -16.01
CA LYS A 294 8.04 -5.80 -15.56
C LYS A 294 7.46 -6.01 -14.16
N ILE A 295 7.08 -7.24 -13.87
CA ILE A 295 6.78 -7.72 -12.53
C ILE A 295 7.89 -8.71 -12.13
N PHE A 296 8.51 -8.47 -10.98
CA PHE A 296 9.51 -9.36 -10.41
C PHE A 296 8.83 -10.32 -9.44
N THR A 297 9.09 -11.60 -9.60
CA THR A 297 8.69 -12.61 -8.62
C THR A 297 9.80 -12.82 -7.61
N VAL A 298 9.42 -13.01 -6.34
CA VAL A 298 10.33 -13.20 -5.21
C VAL A 298 9.95 -14.43 -4.41
N SER A 299 10.92 -15.15 -3.89
CA SER A 299 10.66 -16.27 -2.99
C SER A 299 10.27 -15.78 -1.59
N ASP A 300 9.64 -16.65 -0.80
CA ASP A 300 9.31 -16.34 0.59
C ASP A 300 10.56 -16.10 1.45
N GLU A 301 11.69 -16.75 1.15
CA GLU A 301 12.98 -16.55 1.80
C GLU A 301 13.54 -15.15 1.51
N GLU A 302 13.46 -14.67 0.27
CA GLU A 302 13.88 -13.33 -0.11
C GLU A 302 13.02 -12.26 0.57
N VAL A 303 11.71 -12.52 0.70
CA VAL A 303 10.79 -11.66 1.45
C VAL A 303 11.17 -11.59 2.94
N VAL A 304 11.44 -12.74 3.57
CA VAL A 304 11.88 -12.80 4.98
C VAL A 304 13.20 -12.05 5.16
N GLU A 305 14.16 -12.19 4.24
CA GLU A 305 15.42 -11.44 4.33
C GLU A 305 15.21 -9.93 4.18
N ALA A 306 14.32 -9.50 3.29
CA ALA A 306 13.95 -8.09 3.18
C ALA A 306 13.31 -7.56 4.49
N MET A 307 12.43 -8.35 5.14
CA MET A 307 11.86 -8.00 6.45
C MET A 307 12.95 -7.84 7.52
N ARG A 308 13.93 -8.75 7.58
CA ARG A 308 15.08 -8.68 8.50
C ARG A 308 15.90 -7.42 8.28
N LEU A 309 16.20 -7.09 7.02
CA LEU A 309 16.97 -5.90 6.67
C LEU A 309 16.23 -4.61 7.03
N ILE A 310 14.91 -4.53 6.82
CA ILE A 310 14.07 -3.41 7.25
C ILE A 310 14.11 -3.27 8.77
N LEU A 311 13.90 -4.35 9.50
CA LEU A 311 13.95 -4.34 10.97
C LEU A 311 15.34 -3.91 11.47
N LYS A 312 16.40 -4.48 10.91
CA LYS A 312 17.79 -4.23 11.34
C LYS A 312 18.24 -2.79 11.07
N HIS A 313 17.94 -2.24 9.90
CA HIS A 313 18.51 -0.96 9.47
C HIS A 313 17.57 0.23 9.68
N LEU A 314 16.26 -0.01 9.86
CA LEU A 314 15.27 1.04 10.06
C LEU A 314 14.49 0.92 11.38
N GLY A 315 14.62 -0.21 12.09
CA GLY A 315 13.86 -0.46 13.32
C GLY A 315 12.35 -0.57 13.08
N MET A 316 11.94 -0.90 11.85
CA MET A 316 10.53 -0.99 11.47
C MET A 316 10.10 -2.43 11.27
N VAL A 317 8.87 -2.73 11.69
CA VAL A 317 8.22 -4.00 11.42
C VAL A 317 7.36 -3.83 10.15
N VAL A 318 7.52 -4.77 9.21
CA VAL A 318 6.69 -4.88 8.01
C VAL A 318 6.14 -6.30 7.90
N GLU A 319 4.96 -6.45 7.32
CA GLU A 319 4.41 -7.75 6.97
C GLU A 319 5.09 -8.31 5.70
N PRO A 320 5.05 -9.63 5.45
CA PRO A 320 5.66 -10.21 4.25
C PRO A 320 5.23 -9.50 2.97
N SER A 321 3.93 -9.30 2.76
CA SER A 321 3.39 -8.56 1.62
C SER A 321 3.94 -7.13 1.49
N GLY A 322 4.30 -6.50 2.62
CA GLY A 322 4.89 -5.17 2.66
C GLY A 322 6.37 -5.13 2.27
N ALA A 323 7.08 -6.25 2.42
CA ALA A 323 8.50 -6.39 2.13
C ALA A 323 8.80 -6.86 0.69
N ALA A 324 7.83 -7.44 -0.01
CA ALA A 324 8.02 -8.03 -1.34
C ALA A 324 8.67 -7.06 -2.35
N SER A 325 8.28 -5.79 -2.34
CA SER A 325 8.87 -4.78 -3.23
C SER A 325 10.36 -4.52 -2.94
N LEU A 326 10.77 -4.52 -1.67
CA LEU A 326 12.18 -4.40 -1.33
C LEU A 326 12.94 -5.68 -1.68
N ALA A 327 12.35 -6.87 -1.45
CA ALA A 327 12.94 -8.14 -1.86
C ALA A 327 13.27 -8.13 -3.36
N ALA A 328 12.33 -7.69 -4.20
CA ALA A 328 12.56 -7.55 -5.63
C ALA A 328 13.73 -6.60 -5.98
N VAL A 329 13.81 -5.42 -5.33
CA VAL A 329 14.90 -4.45 -5.54
C VAL A 329 16.27 -5.02 -5.12
N LEU A 330 16.31 -5.87 -4.11
CA LEU A 330 17.53 -6.52 -3.63
C LEU A 330 17.93 -7.74 -4.49
N GLY A 331 17.02 -8.24 -5.32
CA GLY A 331 17.25 -9.37 -6.20
C GLY A 331 18.22 -9.07 -7.35
N PRO A 332 18.86 -10.12 -7.92
CA PRO A 332 19.87 -9.96 -8.98
C PRO A 332 19.30 -9.36 -10.27
N GLU A 333 18.05 -9.70 -10.60
CA GLU A 333 17.41 -9.20 -11.82
C GLU A 333 17.18 -7.69 -11.80
N PHE A 334 16.69 -7.16 -10.67
CA PHE A 334 16.51 -5.71 -10.54
C PHE A 334 17.85 -4.98 -10.47
N LYS A 335 18.84 -5.56 -9.78
CA LYS A 335 20.19 -5.00 -9.71
C LYS A 335 20.88 -4.90 -11.06
N ALA A 336 20.55 -5.79 -11.99
CA ALA A 336 21.10 -5.79 -13.36
C ALA A 336 20.47 -4.72 -14.28
N LEU A 337 19.43 -4.00 -13.82
CA LEU A 337 18.82 -2.93 -14.60
C LEU A 337 19.72 -1.70 -14.64
N ASP A 338 19.99 -1.21 -15.86
CA ASP A 338 20.76 0.01 -16.11
C ASP A 338 19.89 1.26 -15.91
N ASN A 339 20.54 2.40 -15.66
CA ASN A 339 19.94 3.73 -15.56
C ASN A 339 18.86 3.84 -14.47
N ILE A 340 19.06 3.16 -13.34
CA ILE A 340 18.25 3.31 -12.14
C ILE A 340 19.19 3.59 -10.98
N ASP A 341 19.41 4.85 -10.66
CA ASP A 341 20.20 5.28 -9.51
C ASP A 341 19.32 5.49 -8.28
N ARG A 342 18.04 5.88 -8.48
CA ARG A 342 17.09 6.19 -7.43
C ARG A 342 15.77 5.43 -7.63
N VAL A 343 15.40 4.58 -6.67
CA VAL A 343 14.16 3.79 -6.71
C VAL A 343 13.27 4.09 -5.51
N GLY A 344 11.99 4.36 -5.79
CA GLY A 344 10.93 4.46 -4.79
C GLY A 344 10.28 3.09 -4.55
N VAL A 345 10.23 2.66 -3.31
CA VAL A 345 9.67 1.36 -2.88
C VAL A 345 8.52 1.60 -1.91
N ILE A 346 7.36 1.00 -2.15
CA ILE A 346 6.22 1.12 -1.23
C ILE A 346 6.21 -0.08 -0.28
N LEU A 347 6.46 0.17 1.02
CA LEU A 347 6.27 -0.78 2.11
C LEU A 347 4.78 -0.78 2.49
N SER A 348 4.01 -1.70 1.93
CA SER A 348 2.55 -1.61 1.87
C SER A 348 1.82 -1.81 3.21
N GLY A 349 2.42 -2.53 4.16
CA GLY A 349 1.83 -2.78 5.47
C GLY A 349 2.78 -3.40 6.48
N GLY A 350 2.34 -3.46 7.75
CA GLY A 350 3.11 -3.97 8.87
C GLY A 350 2.33 -4.90 9.82
N ASN A 351 1.17 -5.38 9.40
CA ASN A 351 0.30 -6.24 10.22
C ASN A 351 0.76 -7.72 10.18
N VAL A 352 1.95 -7.97 10.69
CA VAL A 352 2.56 -9.31 10.72
C VAL A 352 2.16 -10.07 11.98
N ASP A 353 2.04 -11.40 11.87
CA ASP A 353 1.95 -12.28 13.02
C ASP A 353 3.29 -12.25 13.78
N PRO A 354 3.31 -11.99 15.10
CA PRO A 354 4.55 -11.99 15.88
C PRO A 354 5.38 -13.27 15.75
N GLY A 355 4.75 -14.43 15.49
CA GLY A 355 5.44 -15.69 15.27
C GLY A 355 6.33 -15.71 14.01
N LEU A 356 6.07 -14.85 13.04
CA LEU A 356 6.90 -14.68 11.84
C LEU A 356 8.10 -13.74 12.06
N LEU A 357 8.23 -13.13 13.25
CA LEU A 357 9.35 -12.23 13.61
C LEU A 357 10.43 -12.96 14.43
N GLU A 358 10.28 -14.24 14.73
CA GLU A 358 11.31 -15.05 15.39
C GLU A 358 12.39 -15.43 14.35
N PHE A 359 13.30 -14.46 14.08
CA PHE A 359 14.43 -14.62 13.16
C PHE A 359 15.69 -15.11 13.86
#